data_678f8410af10eec132a1a291b7e61b4c
#
_entry.id   678f8410af10eec132a1a291b7e61b4c
#
_cell.length_a   1.000
_cell.length_b   1.000
_cell.length_c   1.000
_cell.angle_alpha   90.00
_cell.angle_beta   90.00
_cell.angle_gamma   90.00
#
_symmetry.space_group_name_H-M   'P 1'
#
loop_
_entity.id
_entity.type
_entity.pdbx_description
1 polymer ?
#
loop_
_entity_poly.entity_id
_entity_poly.type
_entity_poly.pdbx_seq_one_letter_code
_entity_poly.pdbx_strand_id
1 'polypeptide(L)'
;MLEQVLMNIRNWFPVKGGIHSGTFTIKDGGVTLPFLADGQYFRICGSVFNDGLHQYNVLDLTDETFNGTIWALAIPKAVIDMAAEIEEWQKKNGEAASGIYQSESFGGYSYSKATDAEAGGAVTWQSAFKKQLSAWRKI
;
A
#
# COMPACT_ATOMS: atom_id res chain seq x y z
N MET A 1 -2.16 2.54 -4.03
CA MET A 1 -0.86 3.14 -3.69
C MET A 1 -0.59 3.20 -2.18
N LEU A 2 -1.59 3.53 -1.38
CA LEU A 2 -1.37 3.65 0.06
C LEU A 2 -0.78 2.38 0.68
N GLU A 3 -1.34 1.23 0.34
CA GLU A 3 -0.83 -0.04 0.86
C GLU A 3 0.64 -0.24 0.50
N GLN A 4 1.01 0.09 -0.73
CA GLN A 4 2.39 -0.04 -1.19
C GLN A 4 3.33 0.87 -0.41
N VAL A 5 2.87 2.07 -0.09
CA VAL A 5 3.64 3.00 0.74
C VAL A 5 3.86 2.44 2.13
N LEU A 6 2.80 1.93 2.75
CA LEU A 6 2.90 1.37 4.10
C LEU A 6 3.86 0.18 4.13
N MET A 7 3.81 -0.66 3.11
CA MET A 7 4.73 -1.79 3.01
C MET A 7 6.18 -1.31 2.84
N ASN A 8 6.37 -0.29 2.03
CA ASN A 8 7.72 0.24 1.78
C ASN A 8 8.34 0.83 3.04
N ILE A 9 7.58 1.61 3.80
CA ILE A 9 8.10 2.23 5.02
C ILE A 9 8.04 1.27 6.21
N ARG A 10 7.47 0.08 6.03
CA ARG A 10 7.33 -0.94 7.08
C ARG A 10 6.63 -0.39 8.31
N ASN A 11 5.63 0.45 8.10
CA ASN A 11 4.91 1.09 9.18
C ASN A 11 3.45 1.17 8.81
N TRP A 12 2.61 0.39 9.48
CA TRP A 12 1.18 0.33 9.23
C TRP A 12 0.39 1.20 10.20
N PHE A 13 1.07 1.83 11.17
CA PHE A 13 0.45 2.73 12.15
C PHE A 13 -0.67 2.06 12.94
N PRO A 14 -0.43 0.88 13.53
CA PRO A 14 -1.50 0.20 14.28
C PRO A 14 -1.87 1.00 15.53
N VAL A 15 -3.17 1.03 15.80
CA VAL A 15 -3.67 1.65 17.02
C VAL A 15 -3.20 0.80 18.20
N LYS A 16 -2.84 1.45 19.31
CA LYS A 16 -2.43 0.73 20.52
C LYS A 16 -3.58 -0.17 20.96
N GLY A 17 -3.29 -1.47 21.10
CA GLY A 17 -4.33 -2.43 21.45
C GLY A 17 -5.31 -2.70 20.32
N GLY A 18 -5.00 -2.28 19.11
CA GLY A 18 -5.92 -2.42 17.99
C GLY A 18 -5.73 -3.68 17.15
N ILE A 19 -4.91 -4.63 17.59
CA ILE A 19 -4.72 -5.88 16.87
C ILE A 19 -5.62 -6.93 17.48
N HIS A 20 -6.56 -7.44 16.70
CA HIS A 20 -7.58 -8.37 17.17
C HIS A 20 -7.50 -9.67 16.40
N SER A 21 -7.35 -10.78 17.09
CA SER A 21 -7.28 -12.11 16.48
C SER A 21 -8.56 -12.86 16.74
N GLY A 22 -8.99 -13.68 15.80
CA GLY A 22 -10.18 -14.49 15.97
C GLY A 22 -10.76 -14.93 14.66
N THR A 23 -12.01 -15.36 14.69
CA THR A 23 -12.74 -15.76 13.50
C THR A 23 -13.66 -14.62 13.07
N PHE A 24 -13.56 -14.24 11.83
CA PHE A 24 -14.33 -13.13 11.26
C PHE A 24 -15.14 -13.61 10.08
N THR A 25 -16.38 -13.13 9.96
CA THR A 25 -17.26 -13.47 8.83
C THR A 25 -17.55 -12.21 8.03
N ILE A 26 -17.26 -12.27 6.75
CA ILE A 26 -17.56 -11.19 5.81
C ILE A 26 -18.79 -11.61 5.02
N LYS A 27 -19.82 -10.77 5.04
CA LYS A 27 -21.06 -11.02 4.33
C LYS A 27 -21.51 -9.75 3.64
N ASP A 28 -21.97 -9.93 2.39
CA ASP A 28 -22.44 -8.80 1.55
C ASP A 28 -21.36 -7.72 1.42
N GLY A 29 -20.11 -8.14 1.34
CA GLY A 29 -18.99 -7.23 1.14
C GLY A 29 -18.50 -6.54 2.38
N GLY A 30 -19.09 -6.79 3.55
CA GLY A 30 -18.74 -6.09 4.77
C GLY A 30 -18.58 -7.00 5.97
N VAL A 31 -17.96 -6.45 6.99
CA VAL A 31 -17.75 -7.14 8.27
C VAL A 31 -18.02 -6.12 9.38
N THR A 32 -18.74 -6.55 10.40
CA THR A 32 -19.05 -5.68 11.54
C THR A 32 -17.93 -5.72 12.56
N LEU A 33 -17.27 -4.59 12.75
CA LEU A 33 -16.13 -4.49 13.66
C LEU A 33 -16.34 -3.31 14.60
N PRO A 34 -16.75 -3.57 15.83
CA PRO A 34 -17.13 -2.49 16.74
C PRO A 34 -15.96 -1.61 17.18
N PHE A 35 -14.72 -2.07 16.95
CA PHE A 35 -13.53 -1.29 17.30
C PHE A 35 -13.08 -0.35 16.18
N LEU A 36 -13.82 -0.28 15.08
CA LEU A 36 -13.47 0.59 13.95
C LEU A 36 -14.55 1.65 13.75
N ALA A 37 -14.12 2.82 13.32
CA ALA A 37 -15.02 3.90 12.93
C ALA A 37 -15.18 3.88 11.41
N ASP A 38 -16.29 4.43 10.92
CA ASP A 38 -16.52 4.55 9.47
C ASP A 38 -15.36 5.32 8.84
N GLY A 39 -14.84 4.77 7.74
CA GLY A 39 -13.73 5.39 7.02
C GLY A 39 -12.36 5.10 7.59
N GLN A 40 -12.27 4.46 8.74
CA GLN A 40 -10.98 4.12 9.33
C GLN A 40 -10.32 3.00 8.53
N TYR A 41 -9.01 3.12 8.34
CA TYR A 41 -8.26 2.07 7.66
C TYR A 41 -7.99 0.91 8.60
N PHE A 42 -7.95 -0.29 8.03
CA PHE A 42 -7.59 -1.49 8.79
C PHE A 42 -6.89 -2.48 7.88
N ARG A 43 -6.15 -3.40 8.49
CA ARG A 43 -5.40 -4.43 7.77
C ARG A 43 -5.94 -5.79 8.13
N ILE A 44 -6.12 -6.64 7.12
CA ILE A 44 -6.51 -8.04 7.33
C ILE A 44 -5.31 -8.93 7.09
N CYS A 45 -5.06 -9.86 7.99
CA CYS A 45 -4.02 -10.87 7.86
C CYS A 45 -4.61 -12.24 8.12
N GLY A 46 -4.30 -13.21 7.26
CA GLY A 46 -4.76 -14.58 7.42
C GLY A 46 -6.01 -14.93 6.66
N SER A 47 -6.49 -14.04 5.81
CA SER A 47 -7.63 -14.29 4.94
C SER A 47 -7.16 -14.91 3.62
N VAL A 48 -8.03 -15.66 2.97
CA VAL A 48 -7.72 -16.21 1.64
C VAL A 48 -7.90 -15.14 0.57
N PHE A 49 -8.94 -14.32 0.69
CA PHE A 49 -9.32 -13.39 -0.37
C PHE A 49 -9.11 -11.92 -0.02
N ASN A 50 -8.94 -11.59 1.24
CA ASN A 50 -9.04 -10.20 1.68
C ASN A 50 -7.82 -9.67 2.41
N ASP A 51 -6.68 -10.37 2.39
CA ASP A 51 -5.47 -9.85 3.03
C ASP A 51 -5.09 -8.49 2.47
N GLY A 52 -4.63 -7.60 3.32
CA GLY A 52 -4.14 -6.30 2.92
C GLY A 52 -4.86 -5.14 3.58
N LEU A 53 -4.75 -3.97 2.97
CA LEU A 53 -5.31 -2.72 3.50
C LEU A 53 -6.72 -2.50 2.98
N HIS A 54 -7.61 -2.13 3.90
CA HIS A 54 -9.00 -1.82 3.58
C HIS A 54 -9.46 -0.61 4.35
N GLN A 55 -10.61 -0.07 3.96
CA GLN A 55 -11.23 1.05 4.67
C GLN A 55 -12.58 0.58 5.21
N TYR A 56 -12.84 0.86 6.48
CA TYR A 56 -14.03 0.32 7.14
C TYR A 56 -15.31 0.90 6.55
N ASN A 57 -16.27 0.00 6.35
CA ASN A 57 -17.61 0.31 5.87
C ASN A 57 -17.66 0.72 4.39
N VAL A 58 -16.68 0.29 3.60
CA VAL A 58 -16.69 0.41 2.14
C VAL A 58 -17.15 -0.92 1.56
N LEU A 59 -17.92 -1.63 1.76
CA LEU A 59 -18.52 -2.89 1.34
C LEU A 59 -17.93 -3.47 0.05
N ASP A 60 -16.61 -3.53 -0.02
CA ASP A 60 -15.91 -4.03 -1.20
C ASP A 60 -15.12 -5.31 -0.93
N LEU A 61 -15.37 -5.97 0.18
CA LEU A 61 -14.67 -7.19 0.54
C LEU A 61 -15.34 -8.40 -0.11
N THR A 62 -14.55 -9.48 -0.24
CA THR A 62 -15.07 -10.76 -0.74
C THR A 62 -15.62 -11.55 0.44
N ASP A 63 -16.84 -12.08 0.29
CA ASP A 63 -17.49 -12.84 1.37
C ASP A 63 -16.69 -14.09 1.71
N GLU A 64 -16.42 -14.27 2.99
CA GLU A 64 -15.73 -15.46 3.52
C GLU A 64 -15.79 -15.46 5.04
N THR A 65 -15.51 -16.61 5.62
CA THR A 65 -15.24 -16.71 7.05
C THR A 65 -13.79 -17.14 7.19
N PHE A 66 -13.02 -16.40 7.96
CA PHE A 66 -11.60 -16.71 8.12
C PHE A 66 -11.17 -16.57 9.56
N ASN A 67 -10.12 -17.29 9.91
CA ASN A 67 -9.49 -17.21 11.24
C ASN A 67 -8.16 -16.47 11.03
N GLY A 68 -8.10 -15.26 11.52
CA GLY A 68 -6.91 -14.44 11.31
C GLY A 68 -6.88 -13.23 12.24
N THR A 69 -6.28 -12.16 11.76
CA THR A 69 -6.03 -10.98 12.57
C THR A 69 -6.48 -9.73 11.82
N ILE A 70 -7.13 -8.81 12.54
CA ILE A 70 -7.49 -7.51 11.99
C ILE A 70 -6.80 -6.44 12.81
N TRP A 71 -6.10 -5.54 12.12
CA TRP A 71 -5.35 -4.45 12.74
C TRP A 71 -6.09 -3.15 12.51
N ALA A 72 -6.54 -2.50 13.58
CA ALA A 72 -7.08 -1.14 13.48
C ALA A 72 -5.91 -0.19 13.30
N LEU A 73 -5.98 0.68 12.29
CA LEU A 73 -4.86 1.55 11.93
C LEU A 73 -5.20 3.01 12.18
N ALA A 74 -4.16 3.79 12.50
CA ALA A 74 -4.29 5.23 12.68
C ALA A 74 -3.29 5.93 11.74
N ILE A 75 -3.52 5.79 10.44
CA ILE A 75 -2.60 6.32 9.43
C ILE A 75 -2.69 7.84 9.41
N PRO A 76 -1.56 8.55 9.58
CA PRO A 76 -1.58 10.01 9.55
C PRO A 76 -2.04 10.54 8.19
N LYS A 77 -2.77 11.64 8.20
CA LYS A 77 -3.24 12.25 6.95
C LYS A 77 -2.06 12.60 6.04
N ALA A 78 -0.94 13.00 6.61
CA ALA A 78 0.25 13.32 5.82
C ALA A 78 0.74 12.13 5.01
N VAL A 79 0.63 10.92 5.55
CA VAL A 79 1.01 9.71 4.83
C VAL A 79 0.00 9.40 3.72
N ILE A 80 -1.28 9.58 4.01
CA ILE A 80 -2.33 9.38 3.01
C ILE A 80 -2.14 10.37 1.86
N ASP A 81 -1.86 11.63 2.18
CA ASP A 81 -1.64 12.67 1.16
C ASP A 81 -0.37 12.37 0.35
N MET A 82 0.66 11.87 1.00
CA MET A 82 1.89 11.48 0.30
C MET A 82 1.62 10.35 -0.69
N ALA A 83 0.81 9.37 -0.30
CA ALA A 83 0.45 8.28 -1.20
C ALA A 83 -0.31 8.79 -2.42
N ALA A 84 -1.20 9.76 -2.22
CA ALA A 84 -1.93 10.39 -3.34
C ALA A 84 -0.98 11.15 -4.25
N GLU A 85 0.00 11.84 -3.69
CA GLU A 85 1.04 12.53 -4.45
C GLU A 85 1.86 11.58 -5.29
N ILE A 86 2.24 10.45 -4.70
CA ILE A 86 3.02 9.43 -5.41
C ILE A 86 2.20 8.87 -6.56
N GLU A 87 0.93 8.63 -6.35
CA GLU A 87 0.07 8.11 -7.39
C GLU A 87 -0.05 9.10 -8.56
N GLU A 88 -0.21 10.38 -8.27
CA GLU A 88 -0.25 11.42 -9.30
C GLU A 88 1.07 11.50 -10.04
N TRP A 89 2.18 11.45 -9.31
CA TRP A 89 3.50 11.45 -9.94
C TRP A 89 3.66 10.26 -10.89
N GLN A 90 3.19 9.10 -10.45
CA GLN A 90 3.31 7.88 -11.25
C GLN A 90 2.47 7.96 -12.52
N LYS A 91 1.30 8.57 -12.45
CA LYS A 91 0.48 8.78 -13.64
C LYS A 91 1.18 9.67 -14.67
N LYS A 92 1.92 10.67 -14.19
CA LYS A 92 2.62 11.59 -15.08
C LYS A 92 3.93 11.04 -15.62
N ASN A 93 4.62 10.21 -14.85
CA ASN A 93 5.98 9.80 -15.17
C ASN A 93 6.15 8.33 -15.42
N GLY A 94 5.31 7.50 -14.83
CA GLY A 94 5.47 6.05 -14.90
C GLY A 94 5.30 5.50 -16.31
N GLU A 95 4.38 6.07 -17.06
CA GLU A 95 4.11 5.62 -18.40
C GLU A 95 5.31 5.85 -19.30
N ALA A 96 5.93 6.99 -19.19
CA ALA A 96 7.13 7.28 -19.96
C ALA A 96 8.27 6.35 -19.59
N ALA A 97 8.41 6.09 -18.30
CA ALA A 97 9.43 5.17 -17.82
C ALA A 97 9.17 3.75 -18.33
N SER A 98 7.89 3.34 -18.29
CA SER A 98 7.52 2.02 -18.80
C SER A 98 7.80 1.89 -20.28
N GLY A 99 7.51 2.92 -21.03
CA GLY A 99 7.79 2.92 -22.47
C GLY A 99 9.25 2.74 -22.76
N ILE A 100 10.11 3.38 -21.99
CA ILE A 100 11.54 3.24 -22.13
C ILE A 100 11.99 1.81 -21.87
N TYR A 101 11.48 1.19 -20.84
CA TYR A 101 11.83 -0.17 -20.52
C TYR A 101 11.44 -1.14 -21.59
N GLN A 102 10.28 -0.96 -22.12
CA GLN A 102 9.75 -1.91 -23.06
C GLN A 102 10.50 -1.87 -24.37
N SER A 103 11.00 -0.72 -24.72
CA SER A 103 11.81 -0.66 -25.90
C SER A 103 13.15 -1.29 -25.68
N GLU A 104 13.47 -1.58 -24.71
CA GLU A 104 14.28 -2.29 -24.50
C GLU A 104 14.49 -3.26 -24.13
N SER A 105 14.19 -3.26 -23.89
CA SER A 105 14.16 -4.04 -23.50
C SER A 105 14.54 -4.49 -23.58
N PHE A 106 14.49 -4.09 -23.85
CA PHE A 106 14.57 -4.38 -23.86
C PHE A 106 15.38 -4.53 -23.79
N GLY A 107 15.73 -4.84 -24.45
CA GLY A 107 16.20 -4.94 -24.40
C GLY A 107 17.11 -4.75 -23.96
N GLY A 108 17.33 -4.56 -23.95
CA GLY A 108 17.67 -4.43 -23.46
C GLY A 108 18.36 -4.01 -22.78
N TYR A 109 18.18 -3.70 -22.71
CA TYR A 109 18.22 -3.35 -21.97
C TYR A 109 18.56 -3.05 -21.34
N SER A 110 18.81 -3.18 -21.64
CA SER A 110 18.65 -2.88 -20.99
C SER A 110 19.02 -2.38 -20.21
N TYR A 111 19.03 -2.16 -20.27
CA TYR A 111 18.87 -1.69 -19.41
C TYR A 111 19.27 -1.48 -18.58
N SER A 112 19.41 -1.66 -18.74
CA SER A 112 19.40 -1.42 -17.87
C SER A 112 19.60 -0.96 -17.03
N LYS A 113 19.58 -0.64 -16.79
CA LYS A 113 19.55 0.00 -16.02
C LYS A 113 19.54 0.55 -15.07
N ALA A 114 19.37 0.57 -14.88
CA ALA A 114 19.22 1.26 -14.07
C ALA A 114 19.69 1.86 -13.08
N THR A 115 20.03 2.24 -12.86
CA THR A 115 20.38 2.71 -11.84
C THR A 115 20.31 3.94 -11.48
N ASP A 116 19.94 4.27 -11.23
CA ASP A 116 19.64 5.16 -10.84
C ASP A 116 20.21 6.18 -10.86
N ALA A 117 20.19 6.49 -10.75
CA ALA A 117 20.42 7.33 -10.93
C ALA A 117 21.47 7.61 -11.27
N GLU A 118 21.81 7.27 -11.01
CA GLU A 118 22.42 7.20 -11.55
C GLU A 118 22.39 6.75 -12.54
N ALA A 119 22.30 6.41 -12.56
CA ALA A 119 22.28 5.87 -13.64
C ALA A 119 21.38 5.90 -14.43
N GLY A 120 21.40 6.29 -14.96
CA GLY A 120 20.57 6.38 -15.96
C GLY A 120 19.36 5.52 -16.01
N GLY A 121 19.10 4.74 -15.10
CA GLY A 121 17.88 3.96 -15.07
C GLY A 121 16.65 4.81 -14.89
N ALA A 122 15.49 4.24 -15.15
CA ALA A 122 14.26 4.95 -14.91
C ALA A 122 14.09 5.25 -13.44
N VAL A 123 13.49 6.38 -13.15
CA VAL A 123 13.25 6.81 -11.76
C VAL A 123 11.99 6.13 -11.26
N THR A 124 12.09 5.44 -10.14
CA THR A 124 10.94 4.82 -9.50
C THR A 124 10.35 5.76 -8.47
N TRP A 125 9.09 5.51 -8.06
CA TRP A 125 8.49 6.33 -7.03
C TRP A 125 9.24 6.18 -5.70
N GLN A 126 9.82 5.01 -5.44
CA GLN A 126 10.59 4.80 -4.23
C GLN A 126 11.80 5.73 -4.17
N SER A 127 12.48 5.91 -5.29
CA SER A 127 13.63 6.80 -5.33
C SER A 127 13.23 8.27 -5.37
N ALA A 128 12.16 8.58 -6.10
CA ALA A 128 11.70 9.96 -6.22
C ALA A 128 11.21 10.52 -4.88
N PHE A 129 10.63 9.69 -4.04
CA PHE A 129 10.08 10.11 -2.76
C PHE A 129 10.91 9.59 -1.58
N LYS A 130 12.16 9.24 -1.82
CA LYS A 130 13.01 8.61 -0.80
C LYS A 130 13.07 9.41 0.49
N LYS A 131 13.19 10.72 0.40
CA LYS A 131 13.32 11.57 1.58
C LYS A 131 12.02 11.56 2.40
N GLN A 132 10.89 11.73 1.73
CA GLN A 132 9.60 11.71 2.41
C GLN A 132 9.32 10.36 3.04
N LEU A 133 9.62 9.28 2.29
CA LEU A 133 9.41 7.93 2.80
C LEU A 133 10.28 7.64 4.02
N SER A 134 11.52 8.12 4.01
CA SER A 134 12.43 7.89 5.12
C SER A 134 11.93 8.52 6.42
N ALA A 135 11.23 9.63 6.33
CA ALA A 135 10.69 10.31 7.51
C ALA A 135 9.68 9.46 8.26
N TRP A 136 9.00 8.56 7.57
CA TRP A 136 7.96 7.71 8.15
C TRP A 136 8.38 6.26 8.34
N ARG A 137 9.55 5.90 7.86
CA ARG A 137 10.00 4.51 7.89
C ARG A 137 10.21 4.04 9.32
N LYS A 138 9.67 2.86 9.61
CA LYS A 138 9.85 2.24 10.91
C LYS A 138 11.18 1.49 10.93
N ILE A 139 11.93 1.70 11.96
CA ILE A 139 13.24 1.08 12.13
C ILE A 139 13.11 -0.24 12.88
#